data_5c576baa37831c4278f20dcf528b3b96
#
_entry.id   5c576baa37831c4278f20dcf528b3b96
#
_cell.length_a   1.000
_cell.length_b   1.000
_cell.length_c   1.000
_cell.angle_alpha   90.00
_cell.angle_beta   90.00
_cell.angle_gamma   90.00
#
_symmetry.space_group_name_H-M   'P 1'
#
loop_
_entity.id
_entity.type
_entity.pdbx_description
1 polymer ?
#
loop_
_entity_poly.entity_id
_entity_poly.type
_entity_poly.pdbx_seq_one_letter_code
_entity_poly.pdbx_strand_id
1 'polypeptide(L)'
;MTRDELEAKVKETLKTHLAAAEWNALSEQRKTAAVSMAITDIVSRVRGLVLPAPNFAAQLLVAAVAEQAVFLGLDYTPRTGSGSASGIVASESVDGASISYLATSDPEDAFVSLRASMYAKSLERLMRCMVRVSRG
;
A
#
# COMPACT_ATOMS: atom_id res chain seq x y z
N MET A 1 0.78 -15.33 10.67
CA MET A 1 1.84 -14.30 10.50
C MET A 1 1.58 -13.14 11.45
N THR A 2 2.48 -12.95 12.36
CA THR A 2 2.41 -11.83 13.30
C THR A 2 2.89 -10.54 12.64
N ARG A 3 2.71 -9.41 13.31
CA ARG A 3 3.20 -8.12 12.82
C ARG A 3 4.73 -8.13 12.64
N ASP A 4 5.44 -8.71 13.58
CA ASP A 4 6.91 -8.76 13.50
C ASP A 4 7.39 -9.62 12.34
N GLU A 5 6.74 -10.75 12.11
CA GLU A 5 7.03 -11.59 10.95
C GLU A 5 6.73 -10.87 9.64
N LEU A 6 5.63 -10.14 9.61
CA LEU A 6 5.26 -9.34 8.44
C LEU A 6 6.30 -8.27 8.15
N GLU A 7 6.74 -7.54 9.17
CA GLU A 7 7.78 -6.54 9.00
C GLU A 7 9.08 -7.14 8.45
N ALA A 8 9.48 -8.29 8.99
CA ALA A 8 10.68 -8.96 8.53
C ALA A 8 10.58 -9.39 7.07
N LYS A 9 9.45 -9.94 6.68
CA LYS A 9 9.23 -10.38 5.29
C LYS A 9 9.11 -9.22 4.32
N VAL A 10 8.52 -8.12 4.74
CA VAL A 10 8.46 -6.91 3.94
C VAL A 10 9.87 -6.35 3.70
N LYS A 11 10.68 -6.29 4.72
CA LYS A 11 12.07 -5.83 4.59
C LYS A 11 12.86 -6.73 3.63
N GLU A 12 12.66 -8.03 3.70
CA GLU A 12 13.31 -8.96 2.79
C GLU A 12 12.85 -8.76 1.34
N THR A 13 11.56 -8.59 1.14
CA THR A 13 10.97 -8.34 -0.18
C THR A 13 11.51 -7.03 -0.79
N LEU A 14 11.70 -6.01 0.03
CA LEU A 14 12.19 -4.73 -0.45
C LEU A 14 13.64 -4.78 -0.93
N LYS A 15 14.41 -5.78 -0.53
CA LYS A 15 15.78 -5.97 -1.04
C LYS A 15 15.80 -6.30 -2.52
N THR A 16 14.76 -6.92 -3.03
CA THR A 16 14.66 -7.32 -4.44
C THR A 16 13.67 -6.48 -5.24
N HIS A 17 13.15 -5.42 -4.65
CA HIS A 17 12.21 -4.53 -5.30
C HIS A 17 12.92 -3.66 -6.37
N LEU A 18 12.19 -3.26 -7.40
CA LEU A 18 12.74 -2.38 -8.43
C LEU A 18 13.27 -1.06 -7.86
N ALA A 19 12.66 -0.58 -6.78
CA ALA A 19 13.06 0.64 -6.10
C ALA A 19 14.03 0.39 -4.94
N ALA A 20 14.68 -0.77 -4.89
CA ALA A 20 15.54 -1.11 -3.76
C ALA A 20 16.66 -0.10 -3.53
N ALA A 21 17.26 0.42 -4.61
CA ALA A 21 18.35 1.39 -4.48
C ALA A 21 17.86 2.67 -3.82
N GLU A 22 16.76 3.20 -4.27
CA GLU A 22 16.16 4.42 -3.71
C GLU A 22 15.66 4.18 -2.28
N TRP A 23 15.07 3.03 -2.04
CA TRP A 23 14.63 2.65 -0.70
C TRP A 23 15.79 2.58 0.28
N ASN A 24 16.90 1.95 -0.13
CA ASN A 24 18.06 1.81 0.73
C ASN A 24 18.76 3.13 1.03
N ALA A 25 18.56 4.14 0.17
CA ALA A 25 19.09 5.48 0.40
C ALA A 25 18.34 6.25 1.49
N LEU A 26 17.16 5.78 1.89
CA LEU A 26 16.40 6.43 2.95
C LEU A 26 17.03 6.15 4.32
N SER A 27 16.79 7.06 5.28
CA SER A 27 17.21 6.84 6.65
C SER A 27 16.47 5.65 7.27
N GLU A 28 17.10 4.99 8.23
CA GLU A 28 16.45 3.88 8.92
C GLU A 28 15.15 4.28 9.60
N GLN A 29 15.11 5.49 10.15
CA GLN A 29 13.92 6.02 10.78
C GLN A 29 12.77 6.14 9.78
N ARG A 30 13.05 6.68 8.59
CA ARG A 30 12.04 6.82 7.54
C ARG A 30 11.57 5.47 7.02
N LYS A 31 12.48 4.53 6.82
CA LYS A 31 12.12 3.17 6.38
C LYS A 31 11.22 2.48 7.41
N THR A 32 11.58 2.57 8.69
CA THR A 32 10.78 1.96 9.76
C THR A 32 9.39 2.59 9.84
N ALA A 33 9.32 3.91 9.76
CA ALA A 33 8.03 4.61 9.78
C ALA A 33 7.18 4.24 8.57
N ALA A 34 7.77 4.16 7.39
CA ALA A 34 7.05 3.81 6.17
C ALA A 34 6.47 2.39 6.25
N VAL A 35 7.24 1.44 6.72
CA VAL A 35 6.78 0.05 6.88
C VAL A 35 5.64 -0.02 7.92
N SER A 36 5.80 0.65 9.05
CA SER A 36 4.77 0.66 10.09
C SER A 36 3.46 1.26 9.60
N MET A 37 3.54 2.38 8.92
CA MET A 37 2.35 3.03 8.34
C MET A 37 1.72 2.17 7.25
N ALA A 38 2.55 1.54 6.42
CA ALA A 38 2.06 0.68 5.34
C ALA A 38 1.28 -0.52 5.89
N ILE A 39 1.75 -1.11 6.96
CA ILE A 39 1.03 -2.23 7.60
C ILE A 39 -0.34 -1.75 8.06
N THR A 40 -0.39 -0.63 8.75
CA THR A 40 -1.66 -0.07 9.23
C THR A 40 -2.61 0.24 8.09
N ASP A 41 -2.09 0.86 7.02
CA ASP A 41 -2.89 1.24 5.86
C ASP A 41 -3.52 0.00 5.19
N ILE A 42 -2.72 -1.03 4.96
CA ILE A 42 -3.20 -2.21 4.25
C ILE A 42 -4.14 -3.04 5.13
N VAL A 43 -3.78 -3.25 6.39
CA VAL A 43 -4.63 -4.04 7.29
C VAL A 43 -6.00 -3.37 7.46
N SER A 44 -6.03 -2.06 7.57
CA SER A 44 -7.30 -1.33 7.72
C SER A 44 -8.16 -1.36 6.45
N ARG A 45 -7.53 -1.51 5.27
CA ARG A 45 -8.26 -1.54 4.01
C ARG A 45 -8.87 -2.90 3.69
N VAL A 46 -8.29 -3.97 4.18
CA VAL A 46 -8.75 -5.32 3.85
C VAL A 46 -9.77 -5.76 4.89
N ARG A 47 -11.01 -5.86 4.47
CA ARG A 47 -12.11 -6.23 5.35
C ARG A 47 -11.92 -7.64 5.87
N GLY A 48 -12.01 -7.81 7.18
CA GLY A 48 -11.88 -9.10 7.82
C GLY A 48 -10.44 -9.52 8.12
N LEU A 49 -9.46 -8.72 7.75
CA LEU A 49 -8.08 -9.02 8.05
C LEU A 49 -7.68 -8.41 9.39
N VAL A 50 -7.16 -9.26 10.26
CA VAL A 50 -6.57 -8.83 11.54
C VAL A 50 -5.25 -9.57 11.70
N LEU A 51 -4.33 -8.95 12.43
CA LEU A 51 -3.08 -9.61 12.78
C LEU A 51 -3.23 -10.38 14.10
N PRO A 52 -2.70 -11.58 14.21
CA PRO A 52 -1.88 -12.28 13.21
C PRO A 52 -2.72 -12.76 12.02
N ALA A 53 -2.15 -12.61 10.82
CA ALA A 53 -2.84 -12.96 9.59
C ALA A 53 -2.75 -14.47 9.31
N PRO A 54 -3.76 -15.04 8.66
CA PRO A 54 -3.69 -16.45 8.27
C PRO A 54 -2.61 -16.67 7.20
N ASN A 55 -2.05 -17.87 7.17
CA ASN A 55 -0.95 -18.20 6.28
C ASN A 55 -1.29 -18.04 4.79
N PHE A 56 -2.53 -18.33 4.41
CA PHE A 56 -2.94 -18.19 3.01
C PHE A 56 -2.93 -16.73 2.54
N ALA A 57 -3.02 -15.78 3.46
CA ALA A 57 -3.01 -14.36 3.14
C ALA A 57 -1.60 -13.76 3.10
N ALA A 58 -0.60 -14.50 3.58
CA ALA A 58 0.72 -13.96 3.84
C ALA A 58 1.38 -13.35 2.59
N GLN A 59 1.36 -14.06 1.47
CA GLN A 59 2.06 -13.63 0.26
C GLN A 59 1.49 -12.31 -0.28
N LEU A 60 0.18 -12.24 -0.41
CA LEU A 60 -0.48 -11.03 -0.90
C LEU A 60 -0.34 -9.87 0.09
N LEU A 61 -0.40 -10.17 1.36
CA LEU A 61 -0.24 -9.16 2.40
C LEU A 61 1.17 -8.55 2.37
N VAL A 62 2.19 -9.39 2.29
CA VAL A 62 3.58 -8.92 2.18
C VAL A 62 3.74 -8.06 0.93
N ALA A 63 3.22 -8.49 -0.21
CA ALA A 63 3.31 -7.74 -1.45
C ALA A 63 2.62 -6.38 -1.34
N ALA A 64 1.42 -6.35 -0.78
CA ALA A 64 0.67 -5.10 -0.61
C ALA A 64 1.40 -4.12 0.31
N VAL A 65 1.90 -4.62 1.44
CA VAL A 65 2.60 -3.78 2.41
C VAL A 65 3.91 -3.27 1.83
N ALA A 66 4.66 -4.11 1.10
CA ALA A 66 5.91 -3.69 0.49
C ALA A 66 5.69 -2.55 -0.51
N GLU A 67 4.70 -2.68 -1.39
CA GLU A 67 4.39 -1.62 -2.35
C GLU A 67 3.94 -0.34 -1.67
N GLN A 68 3.13 -0.45 -0.63
CA GLN A 68 2.69 0.71 0.12
C GLN A 68 3.84 1.38 0.86
N ALA A 69 4.76 0.60 1.42
CA ALA A 69 5.93 1.14 2.12
C ALA A 69 6.82 1.93 1.18
N VAL A 70 7.07 1.41 -0.03
CA VAL A 70 7.84 2.13 -1.05
C VAL A 70 7.16 3.43 -1.43
N PHE A 71 5.86 3.40 -1.63
CA PHE A 71 5.08 4.59 -1.95
C PHE A 71 5.21 5.64 -0.84
N LEU A 72 5.00 5.24 0.42
CA LEU A 72 5.08 6.17 1.54
C LEU A 72 6.51 6.70 1.75
N GLY A 73 7.50 5.85 1.54
CA GLY A 73 8.89 6.24 1.75
C GLY A 73 9.43 7.17 0.68
N LEU A 74 9.09 6.95 -0.59
CA LEU A 74 9.66 7.65 -1.72
C LEU A 74 8.76 8.74 -2.30
N ASP A 75 7.47 8.46 -2.41
CA ASP A 75 6.56 9.32 -3.14
C ASP A 75 5.61 10.11 -2.26
N TYR A 76 5.56 9.77 -0.98
CA TYR A 76 4.62 10.40 -0.07
C TYR A 76 4.89 11.89 0.08
N THR A 77 3.92 12.68 -0.32
CA THR A 77 3.90 14.11 -0.03
C THR A 77 2.69 14.37 0.86
N PRO A 78 2.92 14.95 2.04
CA PRO A 78 1.79 15.28 2.90
C PRO A 78 0.80 16.17 2.17
N ARG A 79 -0.47 15.88 2.31
CA ARG A 79 -1.50 16.73 1.74
C ARG A 79 -1.60 18.00 2.53
N THR A 80 -0.70 18.87 2.28
CA THR A 80 -0.85 20.25 2.71
C THR A 80 -1.20 21.03 1.46
N GLY A 81 -2.45 21.36 1.36
CA GLY A 81 -2.90 22.31 0.38
C GLY A 81 -2.45 22.01 -1.05
N SER A 82 -1.29 22.42 -1.43
CA SER A 82 -0.86 22.40 -2.83
C SER A 82 -0.06 21.16 -3.24
N GLY A 83 0.55 20.47 -2.29
CA GLY A 83 1.53 19.43 -2.64
C GLY A 83 0.94 18.23 -3.36
N SER A 84 -0.04 17.61 -2.77
CA SER A 84 -0.68 16.45 -3.36
C SER A 84 -1.60 16.83 -4.51
N ALA A 85 -2.13 18.03 -4.47
CA ALA A 85 -2.90 18.56 -5.57
C ALA A 85 -2.02 18.75 -6.80
N SER A 86 -0.74 19.04 -6.63
CA SER A 86 0.13 19.28 -7.77
C SER A 86 0.34 18.04 -8.64
N GLY A 87 0.34 16.85 -8.06
CA GLY A 87 0.39 15.63 -8.86
C GLY A 87 -0.88 15.42 -9.69
N ILE A 88 -2.01 15.73 -9.13
CA ILE A 88 -3.29 15.66 -9.80
C ILE A 88 -3.40 16.78 -10.82
N VAL A 89 -2.94 17.96 -10.44
CA VAL A 89 -2.98 19.15 -11.29
C VAL A 89 -2.03 19.00 -12.48
N ALA A 90 -0.92 18.32 -12.31
CA ALA A 90 -0.03 18.05 -13.44
C ALA A 90 -0.74 17.20 -14.50
N SER A 91 -1.58 16.27 -14.09
CA SER A 91 -2.42 15.53 -15.02
C SER A 91 -3.42 16.46 -15.70
N GLU A 92 -3.91 17.43 -14.97
CA GLU A 92 -4.83 18.43 -15.46
C GLU A 92 -4.26 19.24 -16.60
N SER A 93 -3.05 19.72 -16.45
CA SER A 93 -2.43 20.57 -17.45
C SER A 93 -2.26 19.85 -18.78
N VAL A 94 -2.25 18.52 -18.77
CA VAL A 94 -2.08 17.72 -19.97
C VAL A 94 -3.41 17.41 -20.62
N ASP A 95 -4.42 17.10 -19.82
CA ASP A 95 -5.69 16.62 -20.35
C ASP A 95 -6.80 16.82 -19.32
N GLY A 96 -7.82 17.59 -19.70
CA GLY A 96 -8.97 17.82 -18.86
C GLY A 96 -9.71 16.54 -18.47
N ALA A 97 -9.73 15.56 -19.36
CA ALA A 97 -10.37 14.28 -19.08
C ALA A 97 -9.65 13.52 -17.96
N SER A 98 -8.33 13.60 -17.95
CA SER A 98 -7.53 12.96 -16.89
C SER A 98 -7.83 13.56 -15.54
N ILE A 99 -8.04 14.86 -15.48
CA ILE A 99 -8.36 15.54 -14.23
C ILE A 99 -9.68 15.05 -13.67
N SER A 100 -10.70 15.01 -14.49
CA SER A 100 -12.00 14.53 -14.07
C SER A 100 -11.92 13.12 -13.52
N TYR A 101 -11.12 12.30 -14.17
CA TYR A 101 -10.90 10.93 -13.72
C TYR A 101 -10.27 10.89 -12.34
N LEU A 102 -9.22 11.66 -12.13
CA LEU A 102 -8.54 11.70 -10.85
C LEU A 102 -9.39 12.33 -9.75
N ALA A 103 -10.15 13.34 -10.10
CA ALA A 103 -11.02 14.03 -9.16
C ALA A 103 -12.15 13.13 -8.64
N THR A 104 -12.54 12.11 -9.39
CA THR A 104 -13.57 11.17 -8.95
C THR A 104 -13.02 10.08 -8.02
N SER A 105 -11.70 10.00 -7.88
CA SER A 105 -11.09 9.04 -6.97
C SER A 105 -11.45 9.37 -5.53
N ASP A 106 -11.66 8.34 -4.73
CA ASP A 106 -11.85 8.50 -3.30
C ASP A 106 -10.60 9.20 -2.73
N PRO A 107 -10.78 10.28 -1.94
CA PRO A 107 -9.63 10.94 -1.32
C PRO A 107 -8.70 10.00 -0.55
N GLU A 108 -9.24 8.95 0.04
CA GLU A 108 -8.43 7.96 0.74
C GLU A 108 -7.49 7.22 -0.19
N ASP A 109 -7.87 7.01 -1.45
CA ASP A 109 -7.06 6.29 -2.42
C ASP A 109 -5.83 7.08 -2.86
N ALA A 110 -5.82 8.39 -2.67
CA ALA A 110 -4.67 9.20 -3.03
C ALA A 110 -3.44 8.91 -2.16
N PHE A 111 -3.63 8.26 -1.03
CA PHE A 111 -2.54 7.89 -0.13
C PHE A 111 -2.13 6.43 -0.24
N VAL A 112 -2.68 5.73 -1.21
CA VAL A 112 -2.39 4.32 -1.42
C VAL A 112 -1.78 4.13 -2.79
N SER A 113 -0.68 3.39 -2.85
CA SER A 113 -0.07 2.99 -4.10
C SER A 113 -1.07 2.21 -4.94
N LEU A 114 -1.07 2.45 -6.24
CA LEU A 114 -1.95 1.70 -7.15
C LEU A 114 -1.68 0.20 -7.08
N ARG A 115 -0.42 -0.19 -7.05
CA ARG A 115 -0.05 -1.60 -6.93
C ARG A 115 -0.49 -2.19 -5.60
N ALA A 116 -0.28 -1.45 -4.51
CA ALA A 116 -0.73 -1.88 -3.19
C ALA A 116 -2.25 -2.06 -3.15
N SER A 117 -2.97 -1.15 -3.77
CA SER A 117 -4.44 -1.25 -3.88
C SER A 117 -4.88 -2.50 -4.63
N MET A 118 -4.19 -2.85 -5.72
CA MET A 118 -4.48 -4.06 -6.48
C MET A 118 -4.28 -5.32 -5.63
N TYR A 119 -3.17 -5.39 -4.91
CA TYR A 119 -2.91 -6.52 -4.01
C TYR A 119 -3.92 -6.58 -2.87
N ALA A 120 -4.28 -5.43 -2.31
CA ALA A 120 -5.26 -5.37 -1.24
C ALA A 120 -6.64 -5.87 -1.70
N LYS A 121 -7.04 -5.51 -2.91
CA LYS A 121 -8.30 -6.01 -3.50
C LYS A 121 -8.26 -7.51 -3.73
N SER A 122 -7.13 -8.02 -4.21
CA SER A 122 -6.96 -9.46 -4.40
C SER A 122 -7.01 -10.20 -3.07
N LEU A 123 -6.38 -9.63 -2.06
CA LEU A 123 -6.38 -10.18 -0.71
C LEU A 123 -7.79 -10.20 -0.13
N GLU A 124 -8.55 -9.14 -0.32
CA GLU A 124 -9.93 -9.07 0.15
C GLU A 124 -10.80 -10.13 -0.50
N ARG A 125 -10.62 -10.35 -1.80
CA ARG A 125 -11.34 -11.43 -2.51
C ARG A 125 -10.97 -12.80 -1.94
N LEU A 126 -9.69 -13.01 -1.69
CA LEU A 126 -9.21 -14.27 -1.12
C LEU A 126 -9.81 -14.51 0.27
N MET A 127 -9.84 -13.47 1.09
CA MET A 127 -10.45 -13.55 2.42
C MET A 127 -11.92 -13.94 2.35
N ARG A 128 -12.67 -13.35 1.43
CA ARG A 128 -14.08 -13.69 1.23
C ARG A 128 -14.26 -15.14 0.79
N CYS A 129 -13.43 -15.60 -0.14
CA CYS A 129 -13.51 -16.98 -0.62
C CYS A 129 -13.24 -17.98 0.49
N MET A 130 -12.24 -17.71 1.31
CA MET A 130 -11.90 -18.61 2.41
C MET A 130 -12.97 -18.64 3.50
N VAL A 131 -13.60 -17.52 3.76
CA VAL A 131 -14.74 -17.46 4.70
C VAL A 131 -15.91 -18.31 4.18
N ARG A 132 -16.21 -18.20 2.89
CA ARG A 132 -17.29 -19.01 2.29
C ARG A 132 -16.99 -20.49 2.38
N VAL A 133 -15.76 -20.89 2.10
CA VAL A 133 -15.35 -22.30 2.19
C VAL A 133 -15.48 -22.82 3.60
N SER A 134 -15.09 -22.03 4.60
CA SER A 134 -15.18 -22.46 5.98
C SER A 134 -16.63 -22.53 6.50
N ARG A 135 -17.54 -21.81 5.89
CA ARG A 135 -18.96 -21.86 6.22
C ARG A 135 -19.72 -22.95 5.48
N GLY A 136 -19.19 -23.34 4.36
CA GLY A 136 -19.78 -24.37 3.54
C GLY A 136 -19.55 -25.75 4.05
#